data_a630011db15bf8f5ca841ad5e34c7984
#
_entry.id   a630011db15bf8f5ca841ad5e34c7984
#
_cell.length_a   1.000
_cell.length_b   1.000
_cell.length_c   1.000
_cell.angle_alpha   90.00
_cell.angle_beta   90.00
_cell.angle_gamma   90.00
#
_symmetry.space_group_name_H-M   'P 1'
#
loop_
_entity.id
_entity.type
_entity.pdbx_description
1 polymer ?
#
loop_
_entity_poly.entity_id
_entity_poly.type
_entity_poly.pdbx_seq_one_letter_code
_entity_poly.pdbx_strand_id
1 'polypeptide(L)'
;MSERIVIKEICEVYDGPHATPKKTVDGPVYLGIDAITDDGKINAKEFAHLSEEDYIKWTKRVTPQYGDIVFSYEATLGRYALIPKDFYGCLGRRLAIIRNVSKDIDTLWLYYYFLSPEWKQFIQSKIIKGSTVNRISVEDFPTYTVPNISIKVQCKIANILSKIDEKIALNNNINDNLLAMAYDIYMYSFYGKIPNGKLKDILVEADKSSVQVGEAKQSTGEYPFFTSGSAILKWDTPFVNGRNCFLNTGGNADVKFYVGEAAYSTDTWCISSNKNMSDYLYLLLISIKPELNQKFFQGTGLKHLQKPLLKNRHIYIPDFEKLQIFNEQVNPMFNVISENTRENQELIVLRDWLLPMLMNGQATISD
;
A
#
# COMPACT_ATOMS: atom_id res chain seq x y z
N MET A 1 -30.52 7.93 19.22
CA MET A 1 -29.93 8.10 17.86
C MET A 1 -29.23 9.45 17.89
N SER A 2 -27.98 9.53 17.52
CA SER A 2 -27.28 10.80 17.38
C SER A 2 -28.00 11.65 16.30
N GLU A 3 -28.11 12.95 16.52
CA GLU A 3 -28.54 13.89 15.52
C GLU A 3 -27.71 13.72 14.24
N ARG A 4 -28.29 13.92 13.07
CA ARG A 4 -27.58 13.81 11.79
C ARG A 4 -27.72 15.10 11.00
N ILE A 5 -26.68 15.48 10.30
CA ILE A 5 -26.62 16.65 9.44
C ILE A 5 -26.52 16.22 7.96
N VAL A 6 -27.17 16.99 7.08
CA VAL A 6 -27.16 16.72 5.64
C VAL A 6 -25.87 17.23 5.00
N ILE A 7 -25.24 16.45 4.14
CA ILE A 7 -23.94 16.79 3.52
C ILE A 7 -23.96 18.15 2.83
N LYS A 8 -25.04 18.51 2.12
CA LYS A 8 -25.16 19.83 1.45
C LYS A 8 -25.09 21.04 2.38
N GLU A 9 -25.31 20.84 3.69
CA GLU A 9 -25.24 21.93 4.68
C GLU A 9 -23.80 22.20 5.13
N ILE A 10 -22.91 21.25 4.90
CA ILE A 10 -21.53 21.28 5.39
C ILE A 10 -20.48 21.14 4.30
N CYS A 11 -20.83 20.60 3.14
CA CYS A 11 -19.89 20.35 2.03
C CYS A 11 -20.51 20.71 0.68
N GLU A 12 -19.64 21.10 -0.23
CA GLU A 12 -19.93 21.14 -1.66
C GLU A 12 -19.42 19.85 -2.31
N VAL A 13 -20.20 19.31 -3.25
CA VAL A 13 -19.84 18.09 -4.00
C VAL A 13 -19.69 18.45 -5.47
N TYR A 14 -18.51 18.11 -6.03
CA TYR A 14 -18.19 18.40 -7.42
C TYR A 14 -17.91 17.13 -8.19
N ASP A 15 -18.65 16.94 -9.28
CA ASP A 15 -18.41 15.86 -10.20
C ASP A 15 -17.19 16.16 -11.08
N GLY A 16 -16.35 15.15 -11.27
CA GLY A 16 -15.20 15.24 -12.15
C GLY A 16 -15.56 15.19 -13.65
N PRO A 17 -14.57 15.26 -14.53
CA PRO A 17 -14.78 15.17 -15.97
C PRO A 17 -15.16 13.73 -16.38
N HIS A 18 -16.11 13.61 -17.34
CA HIS A 18 -16.55 12.31 -17.86
C HIS A 18 -15.70 11.79 -19.03
N ALA A 19 -14.66 12.52 -19.41
CA ALA A 19 -13.74 12.16 -20.49
C ALA A 19 -12.33 11.85 -19.93
N THR A 20 -11.50 11.22 -20.76
CA THR A 20 -10.10 10.96 -20.45
C THR A 20 -9.23 11.79 -21.38
N PRO A 21 -8.27 12.60 -20.87
CA PRO A 21 -7.36 13.38 -21.69
C PRO A 21 -6.33 12.50 -22.39
N LYS A 22 -5.61 13.08 -23.33
CA LYS A 22 -4.39 12.46 -23.86
C LYS A 22 -3.31 12.48 -22.79
N LYS A 23 -2.82 11.30 -22.42
CA LYS A 23 -1.75 11.17 -21.40
C LYS A 23 -0.42 11.65 -21.98
N THR A 24 0.36 12.33 -21.13
CA THR A 24 1.72 12.79 -21.39
C THR A 24 2.71 12.08 -20.47
N VAL A 25 4.01 12.29 -20.72
CA VAL A 25 5.08 11.70 -19.88
C VAL A 25 5.23 12.47 -18.56
N ASP A 26 5.02 13.79 -18.62
CA ASP A 26 5.15 14.73 -17.51
C ASP A 26 4.02 15.77 -17.57
N GLY A 27 3.99 16.70 -16.60
CA GLY A 27 2.99 17.75 -16.48
C GLY A 27 2.06 17.58 -15.29
N PRO A 28 0.91 18.29 -15.24
CA PRO A 28 -0.07 18.15 -14.18
C PRO A 28 -0.57 16.72 -14.01
N VAL A 29 -0.88 16.34 -12.78
CA VAL A 29 -1.35 14.99 -12.46
C VAL A 29 -2.77 14.78 -12.98
N TYR A 30 -2.98 13.67 -13.66
CA TYR A 30 -4.30 13.09 -13.90
C TYR A 30 -4.55 12.02 -12.84
N LEU A 31 -5.35 12.36 -11.82
CA LEU A 31 -5.70 11.45 -10.74
C LEU A 31 -6.72 10.42 -11.22
N GLY A 32 -6.23 9.26 -11.66
CA GLY A 32 -7.07 8.16 -12.09
C GLY A 32 -7.68 7.40 -10.90
N ILE A 33 -8.75 6.64 -11.18
CA ILE A 33 -9.42 5.82 -10.17
C ILE A 33 -8.50 4.76 -9.53
N ASP A 34 -7.52 4.26 -10.29
CA ASP A 34 -6.56 3.25 -9.84
C ASP A 34 -5.57 3.80 -8.81
N ALA A 35 -5.39 5.13 -8.77
CA ALA A 35 -4.55 5.79 -7.79
C ALA A 35 -5.19 5.90 -6.41
N ILE A 36 -6.50 5.66 -6.26
CA ILE A 36 -7.18 5.68 -4.97
C ILE A 36 -7.26 4.26 -4.42
N THR A 37 -6.63 4.01 -3.28
CA THR A 37 -6.55 2.71 -2.64
C THR A 37 -7.78 2.41 -1.77
N ASP A 38 -8.02 1.13 -1.46
CA ASP A 38 -9.14 0.71 -0.60
C ASP A 38 -8.96 1.15 0.87
N ASP A 39 -7.73 1.41 1.30
CA ASP A 39 -7.38 1.89 2.63
C ASP A 39 -7.35 3.43 2.75
N GLY A 40 -7.82 4.13 1.71
CA GLY A 40 -8.05 5.57 1.75
C GLY A 40 -6.85 6.44 1.37
N LYS A 41 -5.86 5.90 0.70
CA LYS A 41 -4.64 6.62 0.31
C LYS A 41 -4.59 6.91 -1.18
N ILE A 42 -3.75 7.87 -1.55
CA ILE A 42 -3.38 8.14 -2.94
C ILE A 42 -2.04 7.46 -3.24
N ASN A 43 -2.01 6.57 -4.22
CA ASN A 43 -0.81 5.92 -4.71
C ASN A 43 -0.22 6.73 -5.87
N ALA A 44 0.83 7.51 -5.59
CA ALA A 44 1.48 8.34 -6.61
C ALA A 44 2.14 7.54 -7.75
N LYS A 45 2.40 6.23 -7.56
CA LYS A 45 2.94 5.36 -8.62
C LYS A 45 1.95 5.11 -9.75
N GLU A 46 0.65 5.31 -9.49
CA GLU A 46 -0.44 5.18 -10.46
C GLU A 46 -0.82 6.51 -11.12
N PHE A 47 -0.07 7.59 -10.85
CA PHE A 47 -0.32 8.86 -11.50
C PHE A 47 -0.07 8.77 -13.01
N ALA A 48 -0.99 9.33 -13.77
CA ALA A 48 -0.76 9.71 -15.14
C ALA A 48 -0.63 11.23 -15.21
N HIS A 49 -0.18 11.75 -16.34
CA HIS A 49 0.00 13.18 -16.55
C HIS A 49 -0.78 13.64 -17.77
N LEU A 50 -1.03 14.93 -17.86
CA LEU A 50 -1.67 15.60 -19.00
C LEU A 50 -0.94 16.91 -19.31
N SER A 51 -1.24 17.49 -20.47
CA SER A 51 -0.68 18.79 -20.84
C SER A 51 -1.30 19.92 -20.02
N GLU A 52 -0.58 21.06 -19.91
CA GLU A 52 -1.11 22.28 -19.29
C GLU A 52 -2.40 22.77 -19.98
N GLU A 53 -2.48 22.63 -21.30
CA GLU A 53 -3.66 23.01 -22.06
C GLU A 53 -4.89 22.15 -21.69
N ASP A 54 -4.69 20.85 -21.53
CA ASP A 54 -5.76 19.94 -21.06
C ASP A 54 -6.08 20.18 -19.59
N TYR A 55 -5.08 20.46 -18.73
CA TYR A 55 -5.33 20.81 -17.33
C TYR A 55 -6.34 21.94 -17.18
N ILE A 56 -6.20 23.04 -17.93
CA ILE A 56 -7.16 24.15 -17.93
C ILE A 56 -8.57 23.68 -18.30
N LYS A 57 -8.70 22.75 -19.25
CA LYS A 57 -10.00 22.20 -19.68
C LYS A 57 -10.61 21.29 -18.61
N TRP A 58 -9.76 20.43 -17.99
CA TRP A 58 -10.21 19.41 -17.00
C TRP A 58 -10.49 19.99 -15.62
N THR A 59 -9.98 21.18 -15.30
CA THR A 59 -10.24 21.87 -14.04
C THR A 59 -11.35 22.94 -14.11
N LYS A 60 -12.03 23.08 -15.25
CA LYS A 60 -13.11 24.09 -15.41
C LYS A 60 -14.25 23.99 -14.39
N ARG A 61 -14.61 22.77 -13.95
CA ARG A 61 -15.67 22.54 -12.95
C ARG A 61 -15.13 22.69 -11.56
N VAL A 62 -14.01 22.08 -11.28
CA VAL A 62 -13.34 22.08 -9.98
C VAL A 62 -11.85 21.85 -10.16
N THR A 63 -11.05 22.65 -9.47
CA THR A 63 -9.63 22.38 -9.25
C THR A 63 -9.49 21.74 -7.89
N PRO A 64 -8.92 20.50 -7.78
CA PRO A 64 -8.67 19.87 -6.51
C PRO A 64 -7.79 20.74 -5.61
N GLN A 65 -8.13 20.84 -4.33
CA GLN A 65 -7.42 21.62 -3.33
C GLN A 65 -6.98 20.73 -2.18
N TYR A 66 -5.95 21.17 -1.47
CA TYR A 66 -5.53 20.51 -0.24
C TYR A 66 -6.70 20.30 0.72
N GLY A 67 -6.84 19.08 1.21
CA GLY A 67 -7.90 18.71 2.14
C GLY A 67 -9.25 18.36 1.49
N ASP A 68 -9.41 18.52 0.18
CA ASP A 68 -10.59 17.95 -0.48
C ASP A 68 -10.60 16.42 -0.31
N ILE A 69 -11.79 15.86 -0.08
CA ILE A 69 -11.97 14.41 -0.06
C ILE A 69 -12.39 13.98 -1.47
N VAL A 70 -11.52 13.27 -2.18
CA VAL A 70 -11.87 12.64 -3.46
C VAL A 70 -12.51 11.28 -3.22
N PHE A 71 -13.53 10.93 -4.02
CA PHE A 71 -14.13 9.60 -3.96
C PHE A 71 -14.45 9.02 -5.34
N SER A 72 -14.45 7.70 -5.42
CA SER A 72 -14.84 6.97 -6.62
C SER A 72 -16.33 6.61 -6.59
N TYR A 73 -17.05 7.01 -7.62
CA TYR A 73 -18.50 6.80 -7.70
C TYR A 73 -18.92 5.75 -8.75
N GLU A 74 -17.97 5.22 -9.54
CA GLU A 74 -18.23 4.23 -10.58
C GLU A 74 -17.05 3.25 -10.67
N ALA A 75 -17.25 2.03 -11.13
CA ALA A 75 -16.29 0.93 -11.24
C ALA A 75 -15.78 0.42 -9.87
N THR A 76 -14.82 1.06 -9.24
CA THR A 76 -14.38 0.78 -7.86
C THR A 76 -15.11 1.71 -6.90
N LEU A 77 -16.28 1.31 -6.43
CA LEU A 77 -17.18 2.18 -5.67
C LEU A 77 -16.70 2.44 -4.25
N GLY A 78 -16.83 3.69 -3.79
CA GLY A 78 -16.68 4.05 -2.39
C GLY A 78 -15.25 4.00 -1.86
N ARG A 79 -14.26 4.24 -2.69
CA ARG A 79 -12.90 4.58 -2.26
C ARG A 79 -12.83 6.07 -2.00
N TYR A 80 -12.24 6.47 -0.89
CA TYR A 80 -12.08 7.86 -0.47
C TYR A 80 -10.62 8.14 -0.20
N ALA A 81 -10.13 9.35 -0.54
CA ALA A 81 -8.79 9.79 -0.18
C ALA A 81 -8.74 11.31 0.00
N LEU A 82 -7.77 11.80 0.76
CA LEU A 82 -7.53 13.24 0.91
C LEU A 82 -6.55 13.73 -0.16
N ILE A 83 -6.88 14.86 -0.78
CA ILE A 83 -5.97 15.55 -1.70
C ILE A 83 -4.79 16.12 -0.89
N PRO A 84 -3.54 15.74 -1.20
CA PRO A 84 -2.36 16.19 -0.46
C PRO A 84 -2.02 17.66 -0.75
N LYS A 85 -1.16 18.24 0.10
CA LYS A 85 -0.83 19.67 0.09
C LYS A 85 -0.26 20.18 -1.23
N ASP A 86 0.61 19.42 -1.86
CA ASP A 86 1.33 19.84 -3.06
C ASP A 86 0.77 19.22 -4.33
N PHE A 87 -0.52 18.83 -4.31
CA PHE A 87 -1.17 18.24 -5.45
C PHE A 87 -1.43 19.30 -6.53
N TYR A 88 -0.81 19.10 -7.69
CA TYR A 88 -1.05 19.88 -8.90
C TYR A 88 -1.60 18.96 -9.98
N GLY A 89 -2.91 19.03 -10.22
CA GLY A 89 -3.55 18.12 -11.14
C GLY A 89 -5.07 18.28 -11.21
N CYS A 90 -5.70 17.37 -11.92
CA CYS A 90 -7.14 17.29 -12.09
C CYS A 90 -7.69 15.92 -11.70
N LEU A 91 -9.01 15.84 -11.50
CA LEU A 91 -9.71 14.57 -11.32
C LEU A 91 -9.72 13.79 -12.64
N GLY A 92 -9.55 12.50 -12.50
CA GLY A 92 -9.83 11.53 -13.52
C GLY A 92 -11.32 11.23 -13.66
N ARG A 93 -11.68 10.52 -14.70
CA ARG A 93 -13.02 10.01 -14.93
C ARG A 93 -13.47 9.15 -13.74
N ARG A 94 -14.75 9.24 -13.35
CA ARG A 94 -15.41 8.47 -12.27
C ARG A 94 -14.99 8.86 -10.86
N LEU A 95 -14.40 10.02 -10.71
CA LEU A 95 -14.05 10.61 -9.44
C LEU A 95 -14.83 11.90 -9.21
N ALA A 96 -15.21 12.14 -7.96
CA ALA A 96 -15.82 13.37 -7.50
C ALA A 96 -15.11 13.88 -6.24
N ILE A 97 -15.28 15.15 -5.92
CA ILE A 97 -14.72 15.82 -4.74
C ILE A 97 -15.84 16.19 -3.78
N ILE A 98 -15.57 16.02 -2.49
CA ILE A 98 -16.31 16.58 -1.37
C ILE A 98 -15.41 17.63 -0.74
N ARG A 99 -15.83 18.89 -0.78
CA ARG A 99 -15.12 20.02 -0.18
C ARG A 99 -15.87 20.50 1.05
N ASN A 100 -15.24 20.42 2.20
CA ASN A 100 -15.80 20.97 3.43
C ASN A 100 -15.81 22.50 3.36
N VAL A 101 -16.97 23.09 3.62
CA VAL A 101 -17.17 24.55 3.67
C VAL A 101 -17.64 25.03 5.05
N SER A 102 -17.88 24.10 5.98
CA SER A 102 -18.32 24.38 7.33
C SER A 102 -17.18 24.44 8.32
N LYS A 103 -17.24 25.38 9.26
CA LYS A 103 -16.30 25.45 10.39
C LYS A 103 -16.65 24.47 11.53
N ASP A 104 -17.85 23.92 11.51
CA ASP A 104 -18.36 23.00 12.53
C ASP A 104 -18.03 21.54 12.20
N ILE A 105 -17.37 21.29 11.07
CA ILE A 105 -16.94 19.98 10.64
C ILE A 105 -15.42 19.94 10.47
N ASP A 106 -14.77 18.98 11.12
CA ASP A 106 -13.37 18.64 10.86
C ASP A 106 -13.28 17.74 9.63
N THR A 107 -12.56 18.19 8.62
CA THR A 107 -12.43 17.47 7.34
C THR A 107 -11.76 16.09 7.52
N LEU A 108 -10.80 16.00 8.42
CA LEU A 108 -10.09 14.76 8.67
C LEU A 108 -10.98 13.73 9.39
N TRP A 109 -11.83 14.20 10.34
CA TRP A 109 -12.86 13.35 10.93
C TRP A 109 -13.85 12.87 9.88
N LEU A 110 -14.34 13.76 9.00
CA LEU A 110 -15.27 13.41 7.93
C LEU A 110 -14.68 12.36 6.98
N TYR A 111 -13.41 12.51 6.64
CA TYR A 111 -12.67 11.51 5.85
C TYR A 111 -12.65 10.15 6.54
N TYR A 112 -12.30 10.07 7.83
CA TYR A 112 -12.32 8.81 8.58
C TYR A 112 -13.74 8.24 8.72
N TYR A 113 -14.75 9.10 8.86
CA TYR A 113 -16.14 8.63 8.86
C TYR A 113 -16.50 7.94 7.54
N PHE A 114 -16.07 8.47 6.41
CA PHE A 114 -16.26 7.83 5.10
C PHE A 114 -15.50 6.51 4.92
N LEU A 115 -14.46 6.26 5.67
CA LEU A 115 -13.76 4.97 5.71
C LEU A 115 -14.41 3.97 6.68
N SER A 116 -15.32 4.41 7.55
CA SER A 116 -15.95 3.57 8.58
C SER A 116 -16.86 2.49 7.99
N PRO A 117 -17.02 1.37 8.70
CA PRO A 117 -17.97 0.32 8.30
C PRO A 117 -19.42 0.82 8.20
N GLU A 118 -19.84 1.75 9.09
CA GLU A 118 -21.18 2.36 9.05
C GLU A 118 -21.43 3.07 7.72
N TRP A 119 -20.48 3.93 7.30
CA TRP A 119 -20.62 4.64 6.03
C TRP A 119 -20.55 3.68 4.84
N LYS A 120 -19.64 2.69 4.86
CA LYS A 120 -19.55 1.67 3.81
C LYS A 120 -20.87 0.92 3.63
N GLN A 121 -21.49 0.51 4.73
CA GLN A 121 -22.80 -0.15 4.70
C GLN A 121 -23.90 0.78 4.17
N PHE A 122 -23.91 2.04 4.60
CA PHE A 122 -24.84 3.04 4.11
C PHE A 122 -24.69 3.26 2.59
N ILE A 123 -23.49 3.49 2.09
CA ILE A 123 -23.22 3.68 0.66
C ILE A 123 -23.59 2.44 -0.15
N GLN A 124 -23.33 1.24 0.38
CA GLN A 124 -23.72 -0.01 -0.28
C GLN A 124 -25.24 -0.08 -0.53
N SER A 125 -26.04 0.47 0.38
CA SER A 125 -27.51 0.57 0.24
C SER A 125 -27.95 1.61 -0.81
N LYS A 126 -27.06 2.53 -1.19
CA LYS A 126 -27.31 3.62 -2.16
C LYS A 126 -26.80 3.32 -3.57
N ILE A 127 -26.17 2.19 -3.77
CA ILE A 127 -25.65 1.79 -5.08
C ILE A 127 -26.80 1.58 -6.07
N ILE A 128 -26.74 2.31 -7.18
CA ILE A 128 -27.63 2.12 -8.32
C ILE A 128 -27.04 1.02 -9.19
N LYS A 129 -27.78 -0.07 -9.33
CA LYS A 129 -27.39 -1.18 -10.21
C LYS A 129 -27.59 -0.76 -11.67
N GLY A 130 -26.50 -0.68 -12.43
CA GLY A 130 -26.52 -0.43 -13.86
C GLY A 130 -26.43 -1.73 -14.67
N SER A 131 -26.84 -1.71 -15.92
CA SER A 131 -26.71 -2.85 -16.83
C SER A 131 -25.25 -3.21 -17.12
N THR A 132 -24.35 -2.25 -17.08
CA THR A 132 -22.92 -2.42 -17.38
C THR A 132 -22.04 -2.13 -16.15
N VAL A 133 -22.33 -1.07 -15.41
CA VAL A 133 -21.51 -0.63 -14.26
C VAL A 133 -22.43 -0.09 -13.16
N ASN A 134 -22.18 -0.52 -11.94
CA ASN A 134 -22.83 0.03 -10.75
C ASN A 134 -22.25 1.40 -10.43
N ARG A 135 -23.08 2.29 -9.85
CA ARG A 135 -22.65 3.66 -9.51
C ARG A 135 -23.27 4.18 -8.22
N ILE A 136 -22.58 5.12 -7.59
CA ILE A 136 -23.11 6.02 -6.57
C ILE A 136 -23.57 7.29 -7.29
N SER A 137 -24.80 7.77 -7.02
CA SER A 137 -25.27 9.02 -7.60
C SER A 137 -24.54 10.20 -6.99
N VAL A 138 -23.77 10.94 -7.79
CA VAL A 138 -23.09 12.16 -7.37
C VAL A 138 -24.12 13.28 -7.10
N GLU A 139 -25.23 13.29 -7.84
CA GLU A 139 -26.33 14.24 -7.69
C GLU A 139 -27.08 14.05 -6.36
N ASP A 140 -27.28 12.79 -5.94
CA ASP A 140 -27.95 12.49 -4.66
C ASP A 140 -27.00 12.59 -3.46
N PHE A 141 -25.69 12.50 -3.65
CA PHE A 141 -24.71 12.49 -2.57
C PHE A 141 -24.84 13.66 -1.59
N PRO A 142 -25.11 14.91 -2.02
CA PRO A 142 -25.36 16.02 -1.12
C PRO A 142 -26.55 15.84 -0.19
N THR A 143 -27.50 14.94 -0.51
CA THR A 143 -28.68 14.65 0.33
C THR A 143 -28.41 13.64 1.42
N TYR A 144 -27.27 12.98 1.41
CA TYR A 144 -26.91 11.98 2.42
C TYR A 144 -26.56 12.67 3.74
N THR A 145 -26.59 11.90 4.81
CA THR A 145 -26.40 12.46 6.16
C THR A 145 -25.21 11.80 6.86
N VAL A 146 -24.53 12.60 7.68
CA VAL A 146 -23.46 12.17 8.57
C VAL A 146 -23.82 12.48 10.03
N PRO A 147 -23.18 11.85 11.03
CA PRO A 147 -23.43 12.19 12.44
C PRO A 147 -23.13 13.65 12.73
N ASN A 148 -24.00 14.30 13.52
CA ASN A 148 -23.78 15.66 14.01
C ASN A 148 -23.23 15.58 15.44
N ILE A 149 -21.91 15.58 15.56
CA ILE A 149 -21.20 15.58 16.85
C ILE A 149 -20.36 16.86 16.98
N SER A 150 -20.07 17.27 18.21
CA SER A 150 -19.35 18.52 18.42
C SER A 150 -17.96 18.51 17.75
N ILE A 151 -17.54 19.64 17.20
CA ILE A 151 -16.23 19.82 16.54
C ILE A 151 -15.07 19.40 17.47
N LYS A 152 -15.18 19.64 18.79
CA LYS A 152 -14.17 19.22 19.77
C LYS A 152 -13.98 17.70 19.78
N VAL A 153 -15.07 16.94 19.69
CA VAL A 153 -15.03 15.47 19.63
C VAL A 153 -14.50 14.99 18.27
N GLN A 154 -14.95 15.62 17.19
CA GLN A 154 -14.45 15.31 15.83
C GLN A 154 -12.94 15.46 15.77
N CYS A 155 -12.38 16.60 16.22
CA CYS A 155 -10.94 16.84 16.22
C CYS A 155 -10.17 15.82 17.08
N LYS A 156 -10.71 15.40 18.24
CA LYS A 156 -10.06 14.38 19.08
C LYS A 156 -10.00 13.02 18.36
N ILE A 157 -11.10 12.59 17.73
CA ILE A 157 -11.17 11.34 16.97
C ILE A 157 -10.18 11.39 15.80
N ALA A 158 -10.24 12.47 15.00
CA ALA A 158 -9.35 12.67 13.86
C ALA A 158 -7.89 12.63 14.26
N ASN A 159 -7.53 13.30 15.36
CA ASN A 159 -6.15 13.33 15.86
C ASN A 159 -5.63 11.94 16.27
N ILE A 160 -6.44 11.11 16.91
CA ILE A 160 -6.02 9.74 17.30
C ILE A 160 -5.76 8.90 16.04
N LEU A 161 -6.70 8.88 15.11
CA LEU A 161 -6.59 8.06 13.91
C LEU A 161 -5.46 8.54 12.98
N SER A 162 -5.30 9.87 12.84
CA SER A 162 -4.21 10.42 12.03
C SER A 162 -2.83 10.15 12.61
N LYS A 163 -2.68 10.16 13.94
CA LYS A 163 -1.39 9.80 14.56
C LYS A 163 -0.97 8.36 14.26
N ILE A 164 -1.93 7.44 14.19
CA ILE A 164 -1.65 6.06 13.75
C ILE A 164 -1.20 6.03 12.29
N ASP A 165 -1.93 6.70 11.39
CA ASP A 165 -1.57 6.75 9.97
C ASP A 165 -0.24 7.49 9.73
N GLU A 166 0.03 8.58 10.46
CA GLU A 166 1.32 9.29 10.42
C GLU A 166 2.48 8.39 10.86
N LYS A 167 2.29 7.59 11.91
CA LYS A 167 3.31 6.64 12.39
C LYS A 167 3.58 5.55 11.35
N ILE A 168 2.54 4.98 10.74
CA ILE A 168 2.67 4.01 9.64
C ILE A 168 3.44 4.63 8.46
N ALA A 169 3.09 5.85 8.07
CA ALA A 169 3.76 6.55 6.98
C ALA A 169 5.24 6.83 7.30
N LEU A 170 5.55 7.25 8.54
CA LEU A 170 6.92 7.47 8.99
C LEU A 170 7.74 6.18 8.94
N ASN A 171 7.20 5.07 9.46
CA ASN A 171 7.87 3.78 9.42
C ASN A 171 8.16 3.32 7.98
N ASN A 172 7.20 3.51 7.06
CA ASN A 172 7.40 3.19 5.64
C ASN A 172 8.53 4.05 5.03
N ASN A 173 8.56 5.36 5.31
CA ASN A 173 9.62 6.24 4.82
C ASN A 173 11.00 5.85 5.38
N ILE A 174 11.07 5.48 6.66
CA ILE A 174 12.31 4.96 7.27
C ILE A 174 12.74 3.69 6.56
N ASN A 175 11.82 2.75 6.32
CA ASN A 175 12.11 1.49 5.65
C ASN A 175 12.63 1.70 4.22
N ASP A 176 12.01 2.60 3.45
CA ASP A 176 12.44 2.93 2.08
C ASP A 176 13.85 3.53 2.08
N ASN A 177 14.15 4.44 3.01
CA ASN A 177 15.48 5.05 3.14
C ASN A 177 16.54 4.01 3.55
N LEU A 178 16.25 3.18 4.55
CA LEU A 178 17.18 2.12 5.00
C LEU A 178 17.44 1.10 3.90
N LEU A 179 16.40 0.72 3.14
CA LEU A 179 16.56 -0.18 2.00
C LEU A 179 17.44 0.44 0.91
N ALA A 180 17.23 1.73 0.59
CA ALA A 180 18.05 2.44 -0.38
C ALA A 180 19.53 2.49 0.08
N MET A 181 19.79 2.83 1.35
CA MET A 181 21.14 2.83 1.91
C MET A 181 21.78 1.43 1.85
N ALA A 182 21.07 0.39 2.24
CA ALA A 182 21.56 -0.99 2.17
C ALA A 182 21.88 -1.40 0.73
N TYR A 183 21.04 -0.99 -0.22
CA TYR A 183 21.23 -1.24 -1.63
C TYR A 183 22.49 -0.52 -2.17
N ASP A 184 22.72 0.73 -1.80
CA ASP A 184 23.91 1.48 -2.20
C ASP A 184 25.19 0.85 -1.64
N ILE A 185 25.17 0.39 -0.39
CA ILE A 185 26.30 -0.34 0.21
C ILE A 185 26.58 -1.64 -0.57
N TYR A 186 25.53 -2.38 -0.96
CA TYR A 186 25.66 -3.57 -1.78
C TYR A 186 26.25 -3.24 -3.16
N MET A 187 25.74 -2.22 -3.84
CA MET A 187 26.22 -1.80 -5.16
C MET A 187 27.68 -1.39 -5.11
N TYR A 188 28.09 -0.61 -4.11
CA TYR A 188 29.48 -0.22 -3.93
C TYR A 188 30.40 -1.43 -3.65
N SER A 189 29.97 -2.35 -2.80
CA SER A 189 30.83 -3.44 -2.31
C SER A 189 30.95 -4.58 -3.31
N PHE A 190 29.87 -4.93 -4.02
CA PHE A 190 29.78 -6.22 -4.73
C PHE A 190 29.31 -6.14 -6.18
N TYR A 191 28.62 -5.06 -6.57
CA TYR A 191 28.12 -4.97 -7.95
C TYR A 191 29.28 -4.93 -8.97
N GLY A 192 29.10 -5.63 -10.10
CA GLY A 192 30.11 -5.69 -11.16
C GLY A 192 31.37 -6.52 -10.85
N LYS A 193 31.45 -7.16 -9.68
CA LYS A 193 32.53 -8.08 -9.36
C LYS A 193 32.45 -9.34 -10.24
N ILE A 194 33.62 -9.93 -10.56
CA ILE A 194 33.70 -11.13 -11.39
C ILE A 194 33.06 -12.32 -10.66
N PRO A 195 32.09 -13.00 -11.27
CA PRO A 195 31.45 -14.17 -10.65
C PRO A 195 32.46 -15.26 -10.34
N ASN A 196 32.36 -15.86 -9.16
CA ASN A 196 33.24 -16.93 -8.67
C ASN A 196 32.46 -18.15 -8.17
N GLY A 197 31.12 -18.16 -8.32
CA GLY A 197 30.26 -19.26 -7.92
C GLY A 197 28.88 -19.15 -8.55
N LYS A 198 27.94 -19.96 -8.08
CA LYS A 198 26.53 -19.97 -8.52
C LYS A 198 25.60 -19.69 -7.35
N LEU A 199 24.41 -19.20 -7.65
CA LEU A 199 23.40 -18.90 -6.63
C LEU A 199 23.10 -20.12 -5.73
N LYS A 200 23.03 -21.32 -6.30
CA LYS A 200 22.79 -22.56 -5.54
C LYS A 200 23.87 -22.87 -4.49
N ASP A 201 25.07 -22.30 -4.62
CA ASP A 201 26.18 -22.59 -3.72
C ASP A 201 26.02 -21.90 -2.36
N ILE A 202 25.14 -20.90 -2.29
CA ILE A 202 24.83 -20.16 -1.05
C ILE A 202 23.36 -20.29 -0.61
N LEU A 203 22.49 -20.84 -1.44
CA LEU A 203 21.05 -20.83 -1.28
C LEU A 203 20.57 -21.99 -0.39
N VAL A 204 19.70 -21.68 0.55
CA VAL A 204 18.93 -22.62 1.37
C VAL A 204 17.45 -22.42 1.08
N GLU A 205 16.75 -23.49 0.72
CA GLU A 205 15.31 -23.45 0.46
C GLU A 205 14.54 -23.89 1.71
N ALA A 206 13.50 -23.15 2.06
CA ALA A 206 12.51 -23.60 3.02
C ALA A 206 11.51 -24.58 2.37
N ASP A 207 10.79 -25.34 3.19
CA ASP A 207 9.75 -26.25 2.73
C ASP A 207 8.65 -25.52 1.96
N LYS A 208 8.01 -26.20 1.02
CA LYS A 208 6.88 -25.62 0.28
C LYS A 208 5.68 -25.46 1.22
N SER A 209 5.13 -24.26 1.29
CA SER A 209 3.90 -24.02 2.04
C SER A 209 2.70 -24.71 1.36
N SER A 210 1.74 -25.18 2.19
CA SER A 210 0.43 -25.68 1.75
C SER A 210 -0.68 -24.63 1.88
N VAL A 211 -0.43 -23.50 2.56
CA VAL A 211 -1.45 -22.50 2.90
C VAL A 211 -1.71 -21.55 1.72
N GLN A 212 -2.98 -21.42 1.37
CA GLN A 212 -3.42 -20.50 0.32
C GLN A 212 -3.68 -19.09 0.87
N VAL A 213 -3.58 -18.08 0.01
CA VAL A 213 -3.86 -16.67 0.38
C VAL A 213 -5.29 -16.49 0.89
N GLY A 214 -6.26 -17.28 0.36
CA GLY A 214 -7.66 -17.25 0.80
C GLY A 214 -7.83 -17.63 2.27
N GLU A 215 -7.08 -18.62 2.74
CA GLU A 215 -7.08 -19.07 4.14
C GLU A 215 -6.45 -18.00 5.05
N ALA A 216 -5.29 -17.45 4.63
CA ALA A 216 -4.61 -16.42 5.39
C ALA A 216 -5.42 -15.11 5.53
N LYS A 217 -6.31 -14.80 4.58
CA LYS A 217 -7.23 -13.66 4.71
C LYS A 217 -8.24 -13.79 5.85
N GLN A 218 -8.49 -15.00 6.31
CA GLN A 218 -9.43 -15.32 7.41
C GLN A 218 -8.71 -15.52 8.75
N SER A 219 -7.39 -15.64 8.74
CA SER A 219 -6.59 -15.81 9.94
C SER A 219 -6.53 -14.53 10.77
N THR A 220 -6.58 -14.69 12.09
CA THR A 220 -6.35 -13.65 13.10
C THR A 220 -5.02 -13.80 13.80
N GLY A 221 -4.14 -14.64 13.28
CA GLY A 221 -2.82 -14.95 13.83
C GLY A 221 -1.90 -13.74 13.96
N GLU A 222 -0.73 -13.95 14.53
CA GLU A 222 0.21 -12.88 14.89
C GLU A 222 1.41 -12.77 13.92
N TYR A 223 1.73 -13.86 13.20
CA TYR A 223 2.93 -13.92 12.38
C TYR A 223 2.70 -13.33 10.99
N PRO A 224 3.64 -12.51 10.47
CA PRO A 224 3.56 -12.00 9.11
C PRO A 224 3.49 -13.15 8.09
N PHE A 225 2.50 -13.08 7.20
CA PHE A 225 2.29 -14.05 6.14
C PHE A 225 2.56 -13.43 4.77
N PHE A 226 3.64 -13.87 4.13
CA PHE A 226 4.09 -13.33 2.84
C PHE A 226 3.37 -13.99 1.69
N THR A 227 2.72 -13.17 0.86
CA THR A 227 2.02 -13.61 -0.35
C THR A 227 2.85 -13.33 -1.61
N SER A 228 2.46 -13.92 -2.74
CA SER A 228 2.99 -13.58 -4.06
C SER A 228 2.65 -12.15 -4.51
N GLY A 229 1.60 -11.52 -3.96
CA GLY A 229 1.24 -10.13 -4.18
C GLY A 229 1.94 -9.17 -3.20
N SER A 230 1.56 -7.89 -3.21
CA SER A 230 2.13 -6.86 -2.31
C SER A 230 1.71 -7.01 -0.85
N ALA A 231 0.55 -7.64 -0.59
CA ALA A 231 0.01 -7.76 0.75
C ALA A 231 0.83 -8.70 1.65
N ILE A 232 1.06 -8.27 2.89
CA ILE A 232 1.53 -9.10 4.00
C ILE A 232 0.31 -9.34 4.89
N LEU A 233 -0.14 -10.58 4.98
CA LEU A 233 -1.27 -10.99 5.81
C LEU A 233 -0.77 -11.48 7.17
N LYS A 234 -1.64 -12.15 7.93
CA LYS A 234 -1.30 -12.77 9.20
C LYS A 234 -1.57 -14.28 9.18
N TRP A 235 -0.82 -15.05 9.98
CA TRP A 235 -1.00 -16.48 10.13
C TRP A 235 -0.75 -16.93 11.57
N ASP A 236 -1.30 -18.08 11.95
CA ASP A 236 -1.32 -18.52 13.34
C ASP A 236 0.01 -19.13 13.82
N THR A 237 0.81 -19.66 12.89
CA THR A 237 2.08 -20.33 13.20
C THR A 237 3.17 -19.93 12.20
N PRO A 238 4.42 -19.71 12.65
CA PRO A 238 5.51 -19.43 11.73
C PRO A 238 5.98 -20.71 11.04
N PHE A 239 6.44 -20.58 9.80
CA PHE A 239 7.07 -21.67 9.04
C PHE A 239 8.58 -21.54 9.00
N VAL A 240 9.08 -20.31 9.14
CA VAL A 240 10.50 -19.98 9.17
C VAL A 240 10.80 -18.97 10.26
N ASN A 241 12.05 -18.93 10.69
CA ASN A 241 12.58 -17.92 11.59
C ASN A 241 13.94 -17.44 11.09
N GLY A 242 14.29 -16.17 11.35
CA GLY A 242 15.55 -15.55 10.93
C GLY A 242 15.41 -14.74 9.63
N ARG A 243 16.46 -14.73 8.82
CA ARG A 243 16.62 -13.82 7.67
C ARG A 243 16.22 -14.51 6.37
N ASN A 244 15.03 -14.23 5.86
CA ASN A 244 14.44 -14.94 4.74
C ASN A 244 13.99 -14.00 3.61
N CYS A 245 14.22 -14.43 2.36
CA CYS A 245 13.68 -13.83 1.14
C CYS A 245 12.42 -14.56 0.73
N PHE A 246 11.40 -13.82 0.30
CA PHE A 246 10.13 -14.35 -0.18
C PHE A 246 9.91 -13.87 -1.62
N LEU A 247 10.06 -14.79 -2.57
CA LEU A 247 9.88 -14.54 -4.00
C LEU A 247 8.52 -15.08 -4.44
N ASN A 248 7.82 -14.29 -5.24
CA ASN A 248 6.65 -14.82 -5.93
C ASN A 248 7.08 -15.87 -6.97
N THR A 249 6.20 -16.84 -7.24
CA THR A 249 6.48 -17.88 -8.24
C THR A 249 5.72 -17.65 -9.55
N GLY A 250 4.85 -16.65 -9.62
CA GLY A 250 4.06 -16.30 -10.80
C GLY A 250 3.92 -14.80 -10.99
N GLY A 251 3.68 -14.36 -12.22
CA GLY A 251 3.53 -12.95 -12.59
C GLY A 251 4.85 -12.24 -12.84
N ASN A 252 4.93 -10.96 -12.46
CA ASN A 252 6.19 -10.21 -12.51
C ASN A 252 7.02 -10.47 -11.25
N ALA A 253 8.35 -10.55 -11.41
CA ALA A 253 9.26 -10.83 -10.29
C ALA A 253 9.12 -9.81 -9.17
N ASP A 254 8.92 -10.29 -7.97
CA ASP A 254 8.99 -9.52 -6.74
C ASP A 254 9.74 -10.30 -5.66
N VAL A 255 10.50 -9.57 -4.85
CA VAL A 255 11.32 -10.14 -3.79
C VAL A 255 11.09 -9.33 -2.52
N LYS A 256 10.62 -9.99 -1.47
CA LYS A 256 10.47 -9.40 -0.15
C LYS A 256 11.49 -10.01 0.81
N PHE A 257 11.78 -9.31 1.88
CA PHE A 257 12.71 -9.76 2.91
C PHE A 257 12.14 -9.48 4.29
N TYR A 258 12.39 -10.40 5.21
CA TYR A 258 11.98 -10.22 6.59
C TYR A 258 12.94 -10.92 7.54
N VAL A 259 13.14 -10.31 8.71
CA VAL A 259 13.95 -10.84 9.82
C VAL A 259 13.02 -11.17 10.98
N GLY A 260 12.91 -12.44 11.31
CA GLY A 260 12.06 -12.94 12.39
C GLY A 260 11.22 -14.14 11.97
N GLU A 261 10.24 -14.45 12.80
CA GLU A 261 9.27 -15.51 12.55
C GLU A 261 8.24 -15.09 11.50
N ALA A 262 8.04 -15.91 10.49
CA ALA A 262 7.15 -15.61 9.37
C ALA A 262 6.56 -16.87 8.74
N ALA A 263 5.44 -16.69 8.04
CA ALA A 263 4.80 -17.69 7.20
C ALA A 263 4.66 -17.18 5.76
N TYR A 264 4.28 -18.04 4.83
CA TYR A 264 4.17 -17.69 3.42
C TYR A 264 3.19 -18.59 2.67
N SER A 265 2.70 -18.09 1.54
CA SER A 265 1.71 -18.78 0.71
C SER A 265 2.31 -19.87 -0.18
N THR A 266 1.45 -20.76 -0.70
CA THR A 266 1.80 -21.79 -1.70
C THR A 266 2.53 -21.24 -2.93
N ASP A 267 2.22 -20.00 -3.32
CA ASP A 267 2.78 -19.31 -4.49
C ASP A 267 3.99 -18.44 -4.16
N THR A 268 4.55 -18.61 -2.97
CA THR A 268 5.75 -17.92 -2.51
C THR A 268 6.89 -18.91 -2.33
N TRP A 269 8.03 -18.60 -2.92
CA TRP A 269 9.26 -19.35 -2.70
C TRP A 269 10.08 -18.68 -1.60
N CYS A 270 10.16 -19.33 -0.45
CA CYS A 270 10.93 -18.86 0.69
C CYS A 270 12.35 -19.43 0.60
N ILE A 271 13.34 -18.56 0.65
CA ILE A 271 14.76 -18.91 0.61
C ILE A 271 15.56 -18.06 1.58
N SER A 272 16.61 -18.64 2.08
CA SER A 272 17.64 -17.97 2.88
C SER A 272 19.03 -18.31 2.32
N SER A 273 20.06 -17.91 3.04
CA SER A 273 21.42 -18.25 2.66
C SER A 273 22.21 -18.78 3.85
N ASN A 274 23.12 -19.71 3.58
CA ASN A 274 24.10 -20.16 4.55
C ASN A 274 25.16 -19.05 4.82
N LYS A 275 25.99 -19.24 5.83
CA LYS A 275 27.13 -18.37 6.14
C LYS A 275 26.78 -16.89 6.31
N ASN A 276 25.57 -16.59 6.85
CA ASN A 276 25.10 -15.21 7.09
C ASN A 276 25.03 -14.33 5.81
N MET A 277 24.69 -14.94 4.67
CA MET A 277 24.59 -14.24 3.38
C MET A 277 23.16 -13.87 2.99
N SER A 278 22.16 -13.97 3.86
CA SER A 278 20.75 -13.71 3.49
C SER A 278 20.49 -12.27 3.08
N ASP A 279 21.10 -11.28 3.74
CA ASP A 279 20.95 -9.87 3.38
C ASP A 279 21.64 -9.57 2.04
N TYR A 280 22.83 -10.14 1.84
CA TYR A 280 23.51 -10.12 0.55
C TYR A 280 22.66 -10.76 -0.55
N LEU A 281 22.07 -11.93 -0.28
CA LEU A 281 21.18 -12.64 -1.22
C LEU A 281 19.98 -11.77 -1.62
N TYR A 282 19.34 -11.14 -0.65
CA TYR A 282 18.20 -10.26 -0.90
C TYR A 282 18.58 -9.08 -1.81
N LEU A 283 19.65 -8.38 -1.49
CA LEU A 283 20.11 -7.22 -2.27
C LEU A 283 20.62 -7.63 -3.66
N LEU A 284 21.26 -8.79 -3.77
CA LEU A 284 21.59 -9.40 -5.06
C LEU A 284 20.32 -9.61 -5.91
N LEU A 285 19.28 -10.21 -5.34
CA LEU A 285 18.02 -10.48 -6.07
C LEU A 285 17.30 -9.19 -6.49
N ILE A 286 17.34 -8.15 -5.65
CA ILE A 286 16.81 -6.82 -6.03
C ILE A 286 17.62 -6.22 -7.18
N SER A 287 18.95 -6.25 -7.09
CA SER A 287 19.83 -5.66 -8.11
C SER A 287 19.64 -6.28 -9.50
N ILE A 288 19.21 -7.53 -9.56
CA ILE A 288 18.91 -8.25 -10.80
C ILE A 288 17.42 -8.36 -11.12
N LYS A 289 16.55 -7.60 -10.45
CA LYS A 289 15.08 -7.70 -10.65
C LYS A 289 14.64 -7.54 -12.12
N PRO A 290 15.22 -6.64 -12.93
CA PRO A 290 14.94 -6.60 -14.36
C PRO A 290 15.32 -7.90 -15.09
N GLU A 291 16.49 -8.47 -14.76
CA GLU A 291 16.95 -9.76 -15.31
C GLU A 291 16.04 -10.91 -14.86
N LEU A 292 15.58 -10.91 -13.59
CA LEU A 292 14.61 -11.89 -13.09
C LEU A 292 13.36 -11.92 -13.98
N ASN A 293 12.77 -10.76 -14.27
CA ASN A 293 11.57 -10.66 -15.10
C ASN A 293 11.77 -11.11 -16.54
N GLN A 294 12.96 -10.90 -17.10
CA GLN A 294 13.24 -11.18 -18.51
C GLN A 294 13.68 -12.62 -18.76
N LYS A 295 14.53 -13.17 -17.87
CA LYS A 295 15.18 -14.46 -18.10
C LYS A 295 14.61 -15.60 -17.27
N PHE A 296 14.19 -15.32 -16.03
CA PHE A 296 13.86 -16.36 -15.07
C PHE A 296 12.36 -16.50 -14.81
N PHE A 297 11.52 -15.56 -15.27
CA PHE A 297 10.08 -15.67 -15.30
C PHE A 297 9.62 -15.90 -16.73
N GLN A 298 9.17 -17.11 -17.05
CA GLN A 298 8.82 -17.55 -18.39
C GLN A 298 7.40 -18.09 -18.46
N GLY A 299 6.76 -17.93 -19.61
CA GLY A 299 5.40 -18.39 -19.91
C GLY A 299 4.71 -17.49 -20.95
N THR A 300 3.82 -18.05 -21.75
CA THR A 300 3.08 -17.36 -22.81
C THR A 300 1.84 -16.61 -22.29
N GLY A 301 1.34 -16.97 -21.12
CA GLY A 301 0.26 -16.32 -20.41
C GLY A 301 0.77 -15.77 -19.06
N LEU A 302 0.45 -16.48 -17.99
CA LEU A 302 1.05 -16.19 -16.69
C LEU A 302 2.50 -16.68 -16.67
N LYS A 303 3.44 -15.78 -16.41
CA LYS A 303 4.85 -16.13 -16.26
C LYS A 303 5.07 -16.88 -14.95
N HIS A 304 5.96 -17.87 -14.97
CA HIS A 304 6.35 -18.65 -13.79
C HIS A 304 7.85 -18.63 -13.59
N LEU A 305 8.28 -18.56 -12.32
CA LEU A 305 9.68 -18.59 -11.92
C LEU A 305 10.32 -19.93 -12.26
N GLN A 306 11.40 -19.91 -13.06
CA GLN A 306 12.24 -21.05 -13.42
C GLN A 306 13.35 -21.24 -12.39
N LYS A 307 13.00 -21.82 -11.22
CA LYS A 307 13.93 -22.03 -10.09
C LYS A 307 15.24 -22.72 -10.49
N PRO A 308 15.25 -23.82 -11.29
CA PRO A 308 16.50 -24.47 -11.69
C PRO A 308 17.42 -23.56 -12.50
N LEU A 309 16.83 -22.70 -13.35
CA LEU A 309 17.58 -21.74 -14.16
C LEU A 309 18.21 -20.66 -13.27
N LEU A 310 17.43 -20.08 -12.37
CA LEU A 310 17.90 -19.07 -11.42
C LEU A 310 18.99 -19.61 -10.49
N LYS A 311 18.84 -20.83 -9.96
CA LYS A 311 19.85 -21.49 -9.11
C LYS A 311 21.20 -21.64 -9.79
N ASN A 312 21.24 -21.80 -11.10
CA ASN A 312 22.47 -21.95 -11.88
C ASN A 312 23.07 -20.61 -12.34
N ARG A 313 22.45 -19.46 -11.99
CA ARG A 313 23.02 -18.15 -12.30
C ARG A 313 24.36 -17.96 -11.63
N HIS A 314 25.35 -17.51 -12.41
CA HIS A 314 26.65 -17.13 -11.89
C HIS A 314 26.58 -15.86 -11.07
N ILE A 315 27.16 -15.86 -9.88
CA ILE A 315 27.20 -14.75 -8.93
C ILE A 315 28.61 -14.55 -8.36
N TYR A 316 28.87 -13.35 -7.85
CA TYR A 316 30.00 -13.14 -6.98
C TYR A 316 29.63 -13.62 -5.57
N ILE A 317 30.47 -14.41 -4.93
CA ILE A 317 30.33 -14.83 -3.53
C ILE A 317 31.45 -14.13 -2.75
N PRO A 318 31.12 -13.20 -1.83
CA PRO A 318 32.11 -12.48 -1.05
C PRO A 318 32.91 -13.43 -0.13
N ASP A 319 34.16 -13.09 0.11
CA ASP A 319 34.96 -13.72 1.17
C ASP A 319 34.42 -13.31 2.56
N PHE A 320 34.87 -14.03 3.59
CA PHE A 320 34.37 -13.86 4.96
C PHE A 320 34.56 -12.43 5.50
N GLU A 321 35.74 -11.84 5.28
CA GLU A 321 36.06 -10.49 5.81
C GLU A 321 35.18 -9.40 5.19
N LYS A 322 35.02 -9.43 3.86
CA LYS A 322 34.15 -8.46 3.15
C LYS A 322 32.69 -8.63 3.53
N LEU A 323 32.25 -9.88 3.68
CA LEU A 323 30.89 -10.17 4.11
C LEU A 323 30.62 -9.69 5.55
N GLN A 324 31.59 -9.85 6.45
CA GLN A 324 31.46 -9.38 7.83
C GLN A 324 31.29 -7.86 7.88
N ILE A 325 32.18 -7.10 7.21
CA ILE A 325 32.09 -5.64 7.15
C ILE A 325 30.76 -5.19 6.56
N PHE A 326 30.28 -5.87 5.51
CA PHE A 326 28.98 -5.58 4.92
C PHE A 326 27.82 -5.87 5.88
N ASN A 327 27.83 -7.01 6.55
CA ASN A 327 26.78 -7.40 7.49
C ASN A 327 26.73 -6.48 8.71
N GLU A 328 27.84 -6.01 9.23
CA GLU A 328 27.90 -5.04 10.34
C GLU A 328 27.16 -3.74 10.01
N GLN A 329 27.16 -3.32 8.74
CA GLN A 329 26.45 -2.13 8.28
C GLN A 329 24.99 -2.41 7.94
N VAL A 330 24.69 -3.52 7.30
CA VAL A 330 23.39 -3.79 6.66
C VAL A 330 22.42 -4.54 7.57
N ASN A 331 22.90 -5.47 8.41
CA ASN A 331 22.04 -6.24 9.30
C ASN A 331 21.17 -5.37 10.23
N PRO A 332 21.69 -4.29 10.87
CA PRO A 332 20.87 -3.41 11.69
C PRO A 332 19.73 -2.75 10.90
N MET A 333 19.97 -2.38 9.63
CA MET A 333 18.97 -1.76 8.77
C MET A 333 17.78 -2.69 8.53
N PHE A 334 18.05 -3.95 8.17
CA PHE A 334 16.99 -4.92 7.95
C PHE A 334 16.26 -5.37 9.22
N ASN A 335 16.92 -5.31 10.38
CA ASN A 335 16.26 -5.51 11.66
C ASN A 335 15.20 -4.44 11.88
N VAL A 336 15.58 -3.15 11.72
CA VAL A 336 14.64 -2.02 11.88
C VAL A 336 13.52 -2.08 10.84
N ILE A 337 13.80 -2.41 9.58
CA ILE A 337 12.78 -2.58 8.54
C ILE A 337 11.76 -3.67 8.95
N SER A 338 12.21 -4.77 9.50
CA SER A 338 11.33 -5.87 9.92
C SER A 338 10.52 -5.51 11.16
N GLU A 339 11.11 -4.82 12.13
CA GLU A 339 10.40 -4.29 13.31
C GLU A 339 9.32 -3.29 12.91
N ASN A 340 9.64 -2.31 12.06
CA ASN A 340 8.68 -1.34 11.53
C ASN A 340 7.56 -2.03 10.74
N THR A 341 7.87 -3.09 9.99
CA THR A 341 6.87 -3.86 9.24
C THR A 341 5.87 -4.51 10.20
N ARG A 342 6.33 -5.11 11.29
CA ARG A 342 5.48 -5.70 12.32
C ARG A 342 4.66 -4.63 13.05
N GLU A 343 5.30 -3.54 13.48
CA GLU A 343 4.60 -2.41 14.13
C GLU A 343 3.50 -1.85 13.22
N ASN A 344 3.76 -1.69 11.95
CA ASN A 344 2.75 -1.23 11.00
C ASN A 344 1.54 -2.17 10.90
N GLN A 345 1.75 -3.49 10.94
CA GLN A 345 0.64 -4.45 10.97
C GLN A 345 -0.19 -4.35 12.26
N GLU A 346 0.45 -4.12 13.40
CA GLU A 346 -0.23 -3.91 14.68
C GLU A 346 -1.02 -2.59 14.67
N LEU A 347 -0.42 -1.51 14.16
CA LEU A 347 -1.06 -0.20 14.04
C LEU A 347 -2.28 -0.23 13.09
N ILE A 348 -2.21 -0.95 11.98
CA ILE A 348 -3.35 -1.15 11.07
C ILE A 348 -4.50 -1.85 11.79
N VAL A 349 -4.22 -2.93 12.52
CA VAL A 349 -5.24 -3.64 13.30
C VAL A 349 -5.85 -2.75 14.37
N LEU A 350 -5.03 -1.98 15.09
CA LEU A 350 -5.49 -1.02 16.09
C LEU A 350 -6.38 0.06 15.48
N ARG A 351 -5.97 0.65 14.37
CA ARG A 351 -6.76 1.66 13.65
C ARG A 351 -8.11 1.11 13.22
N ASP A 352 -8.10 -0.06 12.59
CA ASP A 352 -9.31 -0.69 12.04
C ASP A 352 -10.28 -1.14 13.14
N TRP A 353 -9.78 -1.43 14.33
CA TRP A 353 -10.57 -1.69 15.53
C TRP A 353 -11.11 -0.40 16.16
N LEU A 354 -10.29 0.66 16.27
CA LEU A 354 -10.68 1.95 16.85
C LEU A 354 -11.69 2.70 15.98
N LEU A 355 -11.54 2.65 14.67
CA LEU A 355 -12.35 3.42 13.73
C LEU A 355 -13.86 3.26 13.94
N PRO A 356 -14.45 2.05 13.92
CA PRO A 356 -15.88 1.90 14.18
C PRO A 356 -16.27 2.31 15.60
N MET A 357 -15.45 2.01 16.60
CA MET A 357 -15.76 2.32 18.00
C MET A 357 -15.84 3.82 18.29
N LEU A 358 -14.92 4.59 17.69
CA LEU A 358 -14.88 6.03 17.82
C LEU A 358 -16.01 6.71 17.01
N MET A 359 -16.30 6.19 15.80
CA MET A 359 -17.30 6.79 14.91
C MET A 359 -18.73 6.57 15.39
N ASN A 360 -19.02 5.43 16.04
CA ASN A 360 -20.37 5.15 16.57
C ASN A 360 -20.55 5.53 18.06
N GLY A 361 -19.54 6.12 18.69
CA GLY A 361 -19.57 6.58 20.08
C GLY A 361 -19.51 5.46 21.13
N GLN A 362 -19.12 4.23 20.77
CA GLN A 362 -18.90 3.14 21.73
C GLN A 362 -17.64 3.37 22.57
N ALA A 363 -16.65 4.05 22.02
CA ALA A 363 -15.49 4.53 22.76
C ALA A 363 -15.57 6.04 22.92
N THR A 364 -15.40 6.53 24.15
CA THR A 364 -15.32 7.96 24.45
C THR A 364 -13.89 8.35 24.76
N ILE A 365 -13.47 9.50 24.27
CA ILE A 365 -12.13 10.03 24.56
C ILE A 365 -12.28 10.93 25.80
N SER A 366 -11.70 10.50 26.93
CA SER A 366 -11.59 11.34 28.14
C SER A 366 -10.68 12.54 27.86
N ASP A 367 -10.94 13.65 28.56
CA ASP A 367 -10.13 14.87 28.48
C ASP A 367 -8.71 14.68 29.00
#